data_3d90eba56fe5f64cd2be44ce62d08d90
#
_entry.id   3d90eba56fe5f64cd2be44ce62d08d90
#
_cell.length_a   1.000
_cell.length_b   1.000
_cell.length_c   1.000
_cell.angle_alpha   90.00
_cell.angle_beta   90.00
_cell.angle_gamma   90.00
#
_symmetry.space_group_name_H-M   'P 1'
#
loop_
_entity.id
_entity.type
_entity.pdbx_description
1 polymer ?
#
loop_
_entity_poly.entity_id
_entity_poly.type
_entity_poly.pdbx_seq_one_letter_code
_entity_poly.pdbx_strand_id
1 'polypeptide(L)'
;IIQPVIKLMEDPNRKWHRIILTRDWHTSDHISFARTHKKPDFSPITYHSVIPDDNATQEGTLWPVHCVQQTHGAQLADAIADEQKKLGCRIVDKGYLSDREYYSAFSDIWNYHRTELNNYLDSHHITDVYVVGLALDFCVKHTALSAAKRGYNTYILKDYTRAIHSDPESMKALEKELKENNVQLI
;
A
#
# COMPACT_ATOMS: atom_id res chain seq x y z
N ILE A 1 0.17 3.53 15.59
CA ILE A 1 0.12 2.09 15.26
C ILE A 1 1.48 1.39 15.37
N ILE A 2 2.62 2.13 15.39
CA ILE A 2 3.97 1.54 15.32
C ILE A 2 4.17 0.43 16.36
N GLN A 3 3.97 0.72 17.64
CA GLN A 3 4.18 -0.28 18.71
C GLN A 3 3.27 -1.50 18.61
N PRO A 4 1.95 -1.37 18.32
CA PRO A 4 1.11 -2.53 18.04
C PRO A 4 1.63 -3.39 16.89
N VAL A 5 2.09 -2.78 15.79
CA VAL A 5 2.63 -3.51 14.63
C VAL A 5 3.91 -4.26 15.00
N ILE A 6 4.83 -3.65 15.75
CA ILE A 6 6.05 -4.33 16.23
C ILE A 6 5.68 -5.56 17.08
N LYS A 7 4.75 -5.40 18.04
CA LYS A 7 4.28 -6.53 18.84
C LYS A 7 3.66 -7.64 17.99
N LEU A 8 2.95 -7.28 16.93
CA LEU A 8 2.39 -8.23 15.98
C LEU A 8 3.48 -8.98 15.21
N MET A 9 4.53 -8.28 14.79
CA MET A 9 5.68 -8.88 14.08
C MET A 9 6.41 -9.89 14.96
N GLU A 10 6.55 -9.59 16.25
CA GLU A 10 7.25 -10.42 17.24
C GLU A 10 6.38 -11.51 17.89
N ASP A 11 5.06 -11.54 17.62
CA ASP A 11 4.14 -12.47 18.30
C ASP A 11 4.48 -13.93 17.98
N PRO A 12 4.99 -14.71 18.96
CA PRO A 12 5.40 -16.09 18.73
C PRO A 12 4.22 -17.03 18.41
N ASN A 13 3.00 -16.62 18.72
CA ASN A 13 1.79 -17.42 18.48
C ASN A 13 1.32 -17.30 17.02
N ARG A 14 1.70 -16.25 16.31
CA ARG A 14 1.28 -16.01 14.93
C ARG A 14 2.04 -16.85 13.91
N LYS A 15 3.29 -17.22 14.18
CA LYS A 15 4.16 -18.06 13.31
C LYS A 15 4.17 -17.55 11.86
N TRP A 16 4.41 -16.24 11.67
CA TRP A 16 4.47 -15.64 10.34
C TRP A 16 5.49 -16.38 9.45
N HIS A 17 5.03 -16.85 8.29
CA HIS A 17 5.93 -17.48 7.33
C HIS A 17 6.91 -16.46 6.74
N ARG A 18 6.41 -15.29 6.40
CA ARG A 18 7.19 -14.12 5.94
C ARG A 18 6.56 -12.83 6.46
N ILE A 19 7.40 -11.89 6.81
CA ILE A 19 7.01 -10.51 7.10
C ILE A 19 7.66 -9.64 6.02
N ILE A 20 6.85 -8.82 5.36
CA ILE A 20 7.27 -7.94 4.28
C ILE A 20 6.87 -6.53 4.64
N LEU A 21 7.81 -5.60 4.56
CA LEU A 21 7.55 -4.19 4.72
C LEU A 21 7.41 -3.54 3.35
N THR A 22 6.36 -2.78 3.15
CA THR A 22 6.16 -2.00 1.93
C THR A 22 6.36 -0.53 2.24
N ARG A 23 6.96 0.20 1.32
CA ARG A 23 7.26 1.61 1.55
C ARG A 23 7.06 2.41 0.26
N ASP A 24 6.57 3.62 0.41
CA ASP A 24 6.53 4.59 -0.68
C ASP A 24 7.94 5.07 -0.99
N TRP A 25 8.27 5.13 -2.29
CA TRP A 25 9.60 5.48 -2.77
C TRP A 25 9.50 6.36 -4.01
N HIS A 26 8.97 7.59 -3.82
CA HIS A 26 8.59 8.48 -4.91
C HIS A 26 9.77 9.30 -5.45
N THR A 27 9.77 9.55 -6.76
CA THR A 27 10.63 10.60 -7.34
C THR A 27 10.18 11.98 -6.86
N SER A 28 11.05 12.98 -6.91
CA SER A 28 10.74 14.34 -6.44
C SER A 28 9.65 15.05 -7.24
N ASP A 29 9.35 14.57 -8.44
CA ASP A 29 8.38 15.05 -9.41
C ASP A 29 7.21 14.09 -9.64
N HIS A 30 6.97 13.17 -8.69
CA HIS A 30 5.95 12.13 -8.85
C HIS A 30 4.58 12.69 -9.19
N ILE A 31 3.85 12.00 -10.06
CA ILE A 31 2.54 12.42 -10.58
C ILE A 31 1.48 12.62 -9.48
N SER A 32 1.61 11.96 -8.36
CA SER A 32 0.67 12.11 -7.24
C SER A 32 0.87 13.37 -6.41
N PHE A 33 1.94 14.13 -6.63
CA PHE A 33 2.22 15.32 -5.83
C PHE A 33 1.49 16.55 -6.34
N ALA A 34 0.79 17.25 -5.46
CA ALA A 34 0.12 18.51 -5.77
C ALA A 34 1.08 19.55 -6.36
N ARG A 35 2.31 19.60 -5.84
CA ARG A 35 3.39 20.49 -6.33
C ARG A 35 3.72 20.26 -7.79
N THR A 36 3.75 19.01 -8.25
CA THR A 36 4.03 18.65 -9.65
C THR A 36 3.01 19.27 -10.60
N HIS A 37 1.77 19.40 -10.17
CA HIS A 37 0.66 19.99 -10.93
C HIS A 37 0.42 21.47 -10.61
N LYS A 38 1.19 22.09 -9.71
CA LYS A 38 0.98 23.46 -9.23
C LYS A 38 -0.44 23.68 -8.67
N LYS A 39 -0.97 22.67 -7.97
CA LYS A 39 -2.28 22.67 -7.35
C LYS A 39 -2.16 22.61 -5.82
N PRO A 40 -3.20 23.00 -5.06
CA PRO A 40 -3.25 22.76 -3.62
C PRO A 40 -3.21 21.27 -3.29
N ASP A 41 -2.67 20.95 -2.11
CA ASP A 41 -2.72 19.60 -1.57
C ASP A 41 -4.17 19.12 -1.46
N PHE A 42 -4.37 17.83 -1.67
CA PHE A 42 -5.68 17.16 -1.66
C PHE A 42 -6.65 17.58 -2.78
N SER A 43 -6.16 18.29 -3.81
CA SER A 43 -6.95 18.56 -5.01
C SER A 43 -7.27 17.25 -5.76
N PRO A 44 -8.44 17.18 -6.41
CA PRO A 44 -8.76 16.06 -7.28
C PRO A 44 -7.86 16.06 -8.53
N ILE A 45 -7.58 14.86 -9.03
CA ILE A 45 -6.87 14.62 -10.29
C ILE A 45 -7.53 13.47 -11.04
N THR A 46 -7.56 13.56 -12.35
CA THR A 46 -7.87 12.45 -13.24
C THR A 46 -6.55 11.91 -13.81
N TYR A 47 -6.16 10.72 -13.42
CA TYR A 47 -5.03 10.01 -14.01
C TYR A 47 -5.43 9.43 -15.36
N HIS A 48 -4.54 9.52 -16.34
CA HIS A 48 -4.69 8.89 -17.64
C HIS A 48 -3.82 7.65 -17.74
N SER A 49 -4.30 6.64 -18.44
CA SER A 49 -3.55 5.40 -18.64
C SER A 49 -2.21 5.67 -19.30
N VAL A 50 -1.19 4.97 -18.81
CA VAL A 50 0.17 4.97 -19.38
C VAL A 50 0.37 3.80 -20.34
N ILE A 51 -0.67 2.98 -20.55
CA ILE A 51 -0.66 1.87 -21.48
C ILE A 51 -0.84 2.41 -22.89
N PRO A 52 0.03 2.05 -23.86
CA PRO A 52 -0.15 2.47 -25.24
C PRO A 52 -1.55 2.12 -25.77
N ASP A 53 -2.15 3.08 -26.46
CA ASP A 53 -3.48 2.97 -27.09
C ASP A 53 -4.65 2.74 -26.11
N ASP A 54 -4.43 2.90 -24.80
CA ASP A 54 -5.46 2.84 -23.78
C ASP A 54 -5.89 4.26 -23.35
N ASN A 55 -7.17 4.55 -23.43
CA ASN A 55 -7.75 5.84 -23.03
C ASN A 55 -8.43 5.80 -21.66
N ALA A 56 -8.18 4.76 -20.86
CA ALA A 56 -8.75 4.64 -19.53
C ALA A 56 -8.31 5.78 -18.61
N THR A 57 -9.21 6.20 -17.75
CA THR A 57 -8.95 7.21 -16.73
C THR A 57 -9.32 6.71 -15.34
N GLN A 58 -8.66 7.24 -14.33
CA GLN A 58 -8.97 6.96 -12.93
C GLN A 58 -8.92 8.25 -12.11
N GLU A 59 -9.97 8.49 -11.35
CA GLU A 59 -10.00 9.60 -10.40
C GLU A 59 -9.09 9.30 -9.21
N GLY A 60 -8.44 10.35 -8.71
CA GLY A 60 -7.53 10.27 -7.59
C GLY A 60 -7.41 11.58 -6.83
N THR A 61 -6.50 11.59 -5.90
CA THR A 61 -6.21 12.74 -5.05
C THR A 61 -4.73 13.09 -5.16
N LEU A 62 -4.44 14.38 -5.27
CA LEU A 62 -3.08 14.91 -5.20
C LEU A 62 -2.63 15.05 -3.76
N TRP A 63 -1.43 14.59 -3.47
CA TRP A 63 -0.88 14.55 -2.13
C TRP A 63 0.18 15.63 -1.91
N PRO A 64 0.42 16.04 -0.66
CA PRO A 64 1.64 16.74 -0.30
C PRO A 64 2.88 15.92 -0.70
N VAL A 65 4.01 16.57 -0.93
CA VAL A 65 5.28 15.87 -1.19
C VAL A 65 5.65 15.01 0.03
N HIS A 66 5.84 13.72 -0.21
CA HIS A 66 6.17 12.73 0.83
C HIS A 66 7.04 11.61 0.27
N CYS A 67 7.72 10.90 1.14
CA CYS A 67 8.49 9.69 0.83
C CYS A 67 9.38 9.81 -0.43
N VAL A 68 10.04 10.97 -0.59
CA VAL A 68 10.95 11.21 -1.73
C VAL A 68 12.18 10.32 -1.58
N GLN A 69 12.50 9.61 -2.66
CA GLN A 69 13.63 8.67 -2.74
C GLN A 69 14.91 9.27 -2.17
N GLN A 70 15.67 8.45 -1.46
CA GLN A 70 16.97 8.80 -0.85
C GLN A 70 16.91 9.90 0.20
N THR A 71 15.72 10.34 0.62
CA THR A 71 15.58 11.28 1.76
C THR A 71 15.18 10.56 3.03
N HIS A 72 15.37 11.22 4.17
CA HIS A 72 14.90 10.73 5.47
C HIS A 72 13.38 10.45 5.47
N GLY A 73 12.61 11.29 4.77
CA GLY A 73 11.15 11.14 4.68
C GLY A 73 10.66 9.85 4.00
N ALA A 74 11.51 9.16 3.25
CA ALA A 74 11.20 7.87 2.62
C ALA A 74 11.71 6.67 3.43
N GLN A 75 12.36 6.89 4.56
CA GLN A 75 12.83 5.80 5.41
C GLN A 75 11.66 5.23 6.25
N LEU A 76 11.80 3.99 6.63
CA LEU A 76 10.92 3.41 7.65
C LEU A 76 11.09 4.16 8.97
N ALA A 77 10.03 4.27 9.76
CA ALA A 77 10.13 4.79 11.12
C ALA A 77 11.18 3.97 11.90
N ASP A 78 12.05 4.64 12.66
CA ASP A 78 13.25 4.04 13.29
C ASP A 78 12.95 2.71 13.98
N ALA A 79 11.91 2.66 14.82
CA ALA A 79 11.55 1.45 15.54
C ALA A 79 11.12 0.29 14.60
N ILE A 80 10.52 0.59 13.45
CA ILE A 80 10.19 -0.41 12.43
C ILE A 80 11.45 -0.82 11.65
N ALA A 81 12.35 0.12 11.37
CA ALA A 81 13.62 -0.17 10.71
C ALA A 81 14.52 -1.09 11.56
N ASP A 82 14.52 -0.88 12.87
CA ASP A 82 15.28 -1.72 13.80
C ASP A 82 14.68 -3.15 13.85
N GLU A 83 13.36 -3.26 13.91
CA GLU A 83 12.69 -4.55 13.89
C GLU A 83 12.85 -5.27 12.54
N GLN A 84 12.83 -4.52 11.43
CA GLN A 84 13.10 -5.06 10.09
C GLN A 84 14.48 -5.71 10.01
N LYS A 85 15.51 -5.05 10.55
CA LYS A 85 16.88 -5.60 10.59
C LYS A 85 16.98 -6.83 11.49
N LYS A 86 16.36 -6.78 12.68
CA LYS A 86 16.34 -7.87 13.66
C LYS A 86 15.71 -9.13 13.09
N LEU A 87 14.58 -9.01 12.40
CA LEU A 87 13.83 -10.13 11.82
C LEU A 87 14.29 -10.49 10.40
N GLY A 88 15.14 -9.69 9.77
CA GLY A 88 15.56 -9.90 8.38
C GLY A 88 14.43 -9.76 7.37
N CYS A 89 13.45 -8.87 7.64
CA CYS A 89 12.29 -8.69 6.77
C CYS A 89 12.68 -8.05 5.44
N ARG A 90 12.05 -8.52 4.36
CA ARG A 90 12.18 -7.92 3.03
C ARG A 90 11.46 -6.57 2.98
N ILE A 91 12.04 -5.61 2.27
CA ILE A 91 11.38 -4.35 1.91
C ILE A 91 10.99 -4.41 0.44
N VAL A 92 9.78 -3.96 0.13
CA VAL A 92 9.27 -3.76 -1.23
C VAL A 92 8.95 -2.28 -1.41
N ASP A 93 9.65 -1.64 -2.32
CA ASP A 93 9.42 -0.25 -2.67
C ASP A 93 8.31 -0.13 -3.72
N LYS A 94 7.43 0.87 -3.58
CA LYS A 94 6.39 1.17 -4.54
C LYS A 94 6.35 2.66 -4.89
N GLY A 95 5.74 3.01 -6.04
CA GLY A 95 5.64 4.40 -6.47
C GLY A 95 6.96 5.02 -6.92
N TYR A 96 7.89 4.22 -7.45
CA TYR A 96 9.20 4.70 -7.87
C TYR A 96 9.28 5.16 -9.33
N LEU A 97 8.20 5.01 -10.11
CA LEU A 97 8.06 5.59 -11.44
C LEU A 97 7.25 6.88 -11.34
N SER A 98 7.75 7.97 -11.91
CA SER A 98 7.20 9.31 -11.71
C SER A 98 5.84 9.52 -12.39
N ASP A 99 5.53 8.77 -13.44
CA ASP A 99 4.41 8.98 -14.36
C ASP A 99 3.12 8.24 -13.99
N ARG A 100 3.11 7.50 -12.89
CA ARG A 100 1.97 6.67 -12.48
C ARG A 100 1.85 6.50 -10.98
N GLU A 101 0.61 6.30 -10.50
CA GLU A 101 0.30 6.11 -9.08
C GLU A 101 0.35 4.63 -8.69
N TYR A 102 0.76 4.37 -7.44
CA TYR A 102 0.81 3.04 -6.84
C TYR A 102 0.20 3.05 -5.43
N TYR A 103 -1.07 2.80 -5.32
CA TYR A 103 -1.63 2.53 -4.00
C TYR A 103 -1.28 1.12 -3.54
N SER A 104 -1.43 0.13 -4.42
CA SER A 104 -1.10 -1.26 -4.11
C SER A 104 0.42 -1.51 -4.05
N ALA A 105 0.84 -2.37 -3.13
CA ALA A 105 2.20 -2.88 -3.10
C ALA A 105 2.52 -3.88 -4.25
N PHE A 106 1.51 -4.33 -5.00
CA PHE A 106 1.69 -5.29 -6.10
C PHE A 106 1.93 -4.63 -7.46
N SER A 107 1.30 -3.49 -7.73
CA SER A 107 1.34 -2.86 -9.05
C SER A 107 0.90 -1.40 -9.01
N ASP A 108 1.14 -0.68 -10.11
CA ASP A 108 0.50 0.60 -10.37
C ASP A 108 -1.03 0.47 -10.49
N ILE A 109 -1.73 1.60 -10.54
CA ILE A 109 -3.20 1.64 -10.65
C ILE A 109 -3.74 1.02 -11.94
N TRP A 110 -2.90 0.92 -12.98
CA TRP A 110 -3.23 0.33 -14.28
C TRP A 110 -2.92 -1.17 -14.33
N ASN A 111 -2.27 -1.73 -13.29
CA ASN A 111 -1.75 -3.10 -13.27
C ASN A 111 -0.81 -3.40 -14.47
N TYR A 112 -0.19 -2.37 -15.01
CA TYR A 112 0.73 -2.42 -16.13
C TYR A 112 2.17 -2.67 -15.69
N HIS A 113 2.63 -1.94 -14.68
CA HIS A 113 3.90 -2.19 -14.03
C HIS A 113 3.68 -2.90 -12.69
N ARG A 114 4.46 -3.95 -12.44
CA ARG A 114 4.35 -4.78 -11.23
C ARG A 114 5.62 -4.70 -10.41
N THR A 115 5.45 -4.68 -9.09
CA THR A 115 6.57 -4.87 -8.16
C THR A 115 6.98 -6.34 -8.11
N GLU A 116 8.07 -6.63 -7.40
CA GLU A 116 8.52 -8.00 -7.17
C GLU A 116 7.67 -8.77 -6.14
N LEU A 117 6.70 -8.12 -5.47
CA LEU A 117 5.96 -8.70 -4.35
C LEU A 117 5.25 -10.01 -4.73
N ASN A 118 4.54 -10.04 -5.86
CA ASN A 118 3.81 -11.23 -6.27
C ASN A 118 4.75 -12.43 -6.47
N ASN A 119 5.83 -12.23 -7.24
CA ASN A 119 6.80 -13.29 -7.48
C ASN A 119 7.46 -13.77 -6.18
N TYR A 120 7.68 -12.86 -5.24
CA TYR A 120 8.23 -13.23 -3.94
C TYR A 120 7.24 -14.09 -3.13
N LEU A 121 5.96 -13.72 -3.07
CA LEU A 121 4.93 -14.50 -2.36
C LEU A 121 4.74 -15.88 -2.99
N ASP A 122 4.65 -15.96 -4.32
CA ASP A 122 4.47 -17.19 -5.06
C ASP A 122 5.66 -18.15 -4.86
N SER A 123 6.90 -17.64 -4.93
CA SER A 123 8.11 -18.44 -4.71
C SER A 123 8.23 -19.01 -3.29
N HIS A 124 7.51 -18.44 -2.33
CA HIS A 124 7.46 -18.91 -0.96
C HIS A 124 6.15 -19.67 -0.64
N HIS A 125 5.35 -19.99 -1.67
CA HIS A 125 4.10 -20.75 -1.54
C HIS A 125 3.12 -20.13 -0.51
N ILE A 126 3.04 -18.78 -0.49
CA ILE A 126 2.13 -18.07 0.41
C ILE A 126 0.70 -18.26 -0.08
N THR A 127 -0.19 -18.59 0.83
CA THR A 127 -1.64 -18.77 0.57
C THR A 127 -2.48 -17.68 1.22
N ASP A 128 -2.00 -17.14 2.33
CA ASP A 128 -2.73 -16.19 3.18
C ASP A 128 -1.92 -14.91 3.37
N VAL A 129 -2.57 -13.77 3.13
CA VAL A 129 -1.95 -12.45 3.22
C VAL A 129 -2.69 -11.60 4.25
N TYR A 130 -1.96 -11.13 5.25
CA TYR A 130 -2.45 -10.22 6.28
C TYR A 130 -1.87 -8.84 6.05
N VAL A 131 -2.73 -7.85 5.84
CA VAL A 131 -2.31 -6.48 5.52
C VAL A 131 -2.54 -5.58 6.73
N VAL A 132 -1.53 -4.79 7.08
CA VAL A 132 -1.54 -3.81 8.17
C VAL A 132 -0.83 -2.53 7.73
N GLY A 133 -0.91 -1.47 8.50
CA GLY A 133 -0.18 -0.23 8.24
C GLY A 133 -1.09 0.94 7.86
N LEU A 134 -0.62 1.83 7.01
CA LEU A 134 -1.30 3.08 6.62
C LEU A 134 -1.32 3.26 5.09
N ALA A 135 -2.38 3.90 4.57
CA ALA A 135 -3.66 4.16 5.23
C ALA A 135 -4.66 3.08 4.83
N LEU A 136 -5.61 2.75 5.75
CA LEU A 136 -6.59 1.69 5.56
C LEU A 136 -7.40 1.86 4.27
N ASP A 137 -7.86 3.08 4.00
CA ASP A 137 -8.72 3.45 2.85
C ASP A 137 -7.94 3.65 1.54
N PHE A 138 -6.61 3.61 1.57
CA PHE A 138 -5.73 3.75 0.40
C PHE A 138 -4.80 2.54 0.24
N CYS A 139 -3.54 2.65 0.64
CA CYS A 139 -2.52 1.64 0.35
C CYS A 139 -2.86 0.25 0.94
N VAL A 140 -3.41 0.21 2.15
CA VAL A 140 -3.81 -1.06 2.80
C VAL A 140 -4.95 -1.71 2.03
N LYS A 141 -6.04 -0.97 1.76
CA LYS A 141 -7.17 -1.44 0.94
C LYS A 141 -6.70 -1.96 -0.42
N HIS A 142 -6.01 -1.12 -1.19
CA HIS A 142 -5.59 -1.48 -2.54
C HIS A 142 -4.63 -2.66 -2.59
N THR A 143 -3.74 -2.80 -1.60
CA THR A 143 -2.88 -3.97 -1.46
C THR A 143 -3.69 -5.22 -1.17
N ALA A 144 -4.66 -5.15 -0.26
CA ALA A 144 -5.52 -6.27 0.07
C ALA A 144 -6.41 -6.69 -1.11
N LEU A 145 -7.04 -5.73 -1.81
CA LEU A 145 -7.83 -6.01 -3.02
C LEU A 145 -6.97 -6.67 -4.10
N SER A 146 -5.74 -6.19 -4.28
CA SER A 146 -4.80 -6.78 -5.25
C SER A 146 -4.37 -8.19 -4.86
N ALA A 147 -4.20 -8.48 -3.58
CA ALA A 147 -3.90 -9.83 -3.08
C ALA A 147 -5.07 -10.77 -3.33
N ALA A 148 -6.30 -10.39 -2.94
CA ALA A 148 -7.50 -11.20 -3.14
C ALA A 148 -7.74 -11.49 -4.63
N LYS A 149 -7.59 -10.50 -5.51
CA LYS A 149 -7.71 -10.66 -6.97
C LYS A 149 -6.69 -11.65 -7.54
N ARG A 150 -5.56 -11.86 -6.87
CA ARG A 150 -4.51 -12.84 -7.24
C ARG A 150 -4.73 -14.23 -6.64
N GLY A 151 -5.80 -14.41 -5.87
CA GLY A 151 -6.20 -15.69 -5.30
C GLY A 151 -5.68 -15.96 -3.88
N TYR A 152 -5.04 -15.01 -3.23
CA TYR A 152 -4.67 -15.15 -1.81
C TYR A 152 -5.88 -15.03 -0.90
N ASN A 153 -5.96 -15.83 0.15
CA ASN A 153 -6.85 -15.58 1.28
C ASN A 153 -6.38 -14.28 1.96
N THR A 154 -7.22 -13.25 1.94
CA THR A 154 -6.75 -11.91 2.29
C THR A 154 -7.49 -11.32 3.47
N TYR A 155 -6.70 -10.82 4.41
CA TYR A 155 -7.16 -10.26 5.67
C TYR A 155 -6.56 -8.88 5.91
N ILE A 156 -7.35 -7.96 6.44
CA ILE A 156 -6.87 -6.71 7.02
C ILE A 156 -7.07 -6.79 8.52
N LEU A 157 -6.01 -6.58 9.30
CA LEU A 157 -6.09 -6.55 10.76
C LEU A 157 -6.46 -5.14 11.22
N LYS A 158 -7.73 -4.95 11.61
CA LYS A 158 -8.33 -3.64 11.89
C LYS A 158 -7.58 -2.85 12.98
N ASP A 159 -7.14 -3.51 14.02
CA ASP A 159 -6.45 -2.86 15.14
C ASP A 159 -5.06 -2.30 14.75
N TYR A 160 -4.50 -2.79 13.65
CA TYR A 160 -3.14 -2.47 13.18
C TYR A 160 -3.13 -1.53 11.96
N THR A 161 -4.24 -0.85 11.70
CA THR A 161 -4.37 0.11 10.60
C THR A 161 -5.21 1.32 11.01
N ARG A 162 -5.15 2.41 10.25
CA ARG A 162 -5.98 3.61 10.42
C ARG A 162 -6.33 4.18 9.04
N ALA A 163 -7.57 4.67 8.92
CA ALA A 163 -8.05 5.36 7.72
C ALA A 163 -7.78 6.88 7.82
N ILE A 164 -7.67 7.52 6.67
CA ILE A 164 -7.72 8.98 6.55
C ILE A 164 -9.17 9.45 6.67
N HIS A 165 -10.09 8.81 5.94
CA HIS A 165 -11.53 9.07 6.00
C HIS A 165 -12.16 8.05 6.95
N SER A 166 -12.36 8.46 8.21
CA SER A 166 -12.82 7.56 9.27
C SER A 166 -14.28 7.84 9.71
N ASP A 167 -15.00 8.66 8.96
CA ASP A 167 -16.43 8.88 9.20
C ASP A 167 -17.23 7.60 8.93
N PRO A 168 -18.43 7.45 9.55
CA PRO A 168 -19.21 6.22 9.47
C PRO A 168 -19.62 5.83 8.04
N GLU A 169 -19.86 6.81 7.17
CA GLU A 169 -20.29 6.55 5.78
C GLU A 169 -19.13 6.00 4.95
N SER A 170 -17.96 6.65 5.02
CA SER A 170 -16.74 6.21 4.36
C SER A 170 -16.31 4.82 4.83
N MET A 171 -16.38 4.55 6.14
CA MET A 171 -16.05 3.25 6.69
C MET A 171 -17.01 2.15 6.24
N LYS A 172 -18.33 2.45 6.18
CA LYS A 172 -19.33 1.50 5.68
C LYS A 172 -19.13 1.18 4.20
N ALA A 173 -18.78 2.18 3.38
CA ALA A 173 -18.47 1.99 1.97
C ALA A 173 -17.23 1.12 1.80
N LEU A 174 -16.18 1.38 2.58
CA LEU A 174 -14.95 0.59 2.60
C LEU A 174 -15.22 -0.88 2.97
N GLU A 175 -15.92 -1.12 4.07
CA GLU A 175 -16.25 -2.48 4.53
C GLU A 175 -17.05 -3.26 3.49
N LYS A 176 -18.00 -2.59 2.82
CA LYS A 176 -18.76 -3.17 1.72
C LYS A 176 -17.85 -3.57 0.54
N GLU A 177 -16.98 -2.65 0.09
CA GLU A 177 -16.04 -2.90 -1.02
C GLU A 177 -15.10 -4.07 -0.71
N LEU A 178 -14.54 -4.13 0.51
CA LEU A 178 -13.68 -5.23 0.95
C LEU A 178 -14.41 -6.57 0.89
N LYS A 179 -15.63 -6.62 1.44
CA LYS A 179 -16.46 -7.84 1.48
C LYS A 179 -16.82 -8.33 0.06
N GLU A 180 -17.20 -7.43 -0.83
CA GLU A 180 -17.54 -7.75 -2.22
C GLU A 180 -16.35 -8.32 -3.01
N ASN A 181 -15.12 -8.03 -2.57
CA ASN A 181 -13.89 -8.51 -3.17
C ASN A 181 -13.19 -9.62 -2.35
N ASN A 182 -13.90 -10.30 -1.47
CA ASN A 182 -13.40 -11.41 -0.65
C ASN A 182 -12.22 -11.03 0.26
N VAL A 183 -12.16 -9.80 0.72
CA VAL A 183 -11.22 -9.34 1.75
C VAL A 183 -11.92 -9.30 3.09
N GLN A 184 -11.32 -9.95 4.10
CA GLN A 184 -11.86 -9.97 5.46
C GLN A 184 -11.20 -8.86 6.29
N LEU A 185 -12.04 -7.99 6.89
CA LEU A 185 -11.60 -7.02 7.88
C LEU A 185 -11.84 -7.61 9.27
N ILE A 186 -10.79 -7.99 9.99
CA ILE A 186 -10.84 -8.72 11.27
C ILE A 186 -10.08 -8.01 12.38
#